data_ec57c980658740262ec0a2fda646f55b
#
_entry.id   ec57c980658740262ec0a2fda646f55b
#
_cell.length_a   1.000
_cell.length_b   1.000
_cell.length_c   1.000
_cell.angle_alpha   90.00
_cell.angle_beta   90.00
_cell.angle_gamma   90.00
#
_symmetry.space_group_name_H-M   'P 1'
#
loop_
_entity.id
_entity.type
_entity.pdbx_description
1 polymer ?
#
loop_
_entity_poly.entity_id
_entity_poly.type
_entity_poly.pdbx_seq_one_letter_code
_entity_poly.pdbx_strand_id
1 'polypeptide(L)'
;MKAESIEIENVLRPGKTYRANREKYEAMREALVGVLPRSVPGFSVEEMIAAVKPRLPDALFPGGETAGWWVKAVQLDLEAKGLVRREGKPLRFRLAA
;
A
#
# COMPACT_ATOMS: atom_id res chain seq x y z
N MET A 1 3.25 -18.40 -18.08
CA MET A 1 3.28 -18.76 -16.67
C MET A 1 2.21 -18.00 -15.91
N LYS A 2 1.53 -18.68 -15.02
CA LYS A 2 0.49 -18.02 -14.24
C LYS A 2 1.10 -17.06 -13.25
N ALA A 3 0.48 -15.90 -13.11
CA ALA A 3 0.85 -14.99 -12.04
C ALA A 3 0.49 -15.64 -10.71
N GLU A 4 1.41 -15.57 -9.77
CA GLU A 4 1.14 -16.05 -8.42
C GLU A 4 0.23 -15.08 -7.70
N SER A 5 -0.58 -15.62 -6.80
CA SER A 5 -1.41 -14.79 -5.94
C SER A 5 -0.87 -14.84 -4.52
N ILE A 6 -1.22 -13.83 -3.75
CA ILE A 6 -0.87 -13.73 -2.34
C ILE A 6 -2.14 -13.35 -1.58
N GLU A 7 -2.27 -13.84 -0.36
CA GLU A 7 -3.39 -13.43 0.48
C GLU A 7 -3.01 -12.18 1.24
N ILE A 8 -3.89 -11.20 1.18
CA ILE A 8 -3.70 -9.93 1.89
C ILE A 8 -4.82 -9.71 2.88
N GLU A 9 -4.53 -8.92 3.90
CA GLU A 9 -5.46 -8.65 4.98
C GLU A 9 -6.01 -7.23 4.85
N ASN A 10 -7.03 -6.95 5.63
CA ASN A 10 -7.62 -5.61 5.69
C ASN A 10 -7.87 -5.29 7.17
N VAL A 11 -7.20 -4.28 7.67
CA VAL A 11 -7.30 -3.91 9.09
C VAL A 11 -8.74 -3.56 9.49
N LEU A 12 -9.54 -3.11 8.53
CA LEU A 12 -10.94 -2.75 8.79
C LEU A 12 -11.87 -3.95 8.79
N ARG A 13 -11.36 -5.11 8.38
CA ARG A 13 -12.14 -6.36 8.34
C ARG A 13 -11.31 -7.51 8.92
N PRO A 14 -11.06 -7.51 10.22
CA PRO A 14 -10.22 -8.53 10.83
C PRO A 14 -10.75 -9.94 10.56
N GLY A 15 -9.83 -10.85 10.29
CA GLY A 15 -10.16 -12.22 10.01
C GLY A 15 -10.51 -12.54 8.57
N LYS A 16 -10.61 -11.52 7.70
CA LYS A 16 -10.84 -11.73 6.28
C LYS A 16 -9.58 -11.53 5.49
N THR A 17 -9.39 -12.38 4.46
CA THR A 17 -8.27 -12.23 3.55
C THR A 17 -8.79 -12.16 2.12
N TYR A 18 -7.98 -11.61 1.24
CA TYR A 18 -8.31 -11.45 -0.16
C TYR A 18 -7.13 -11.89 -1.01
N ARG A 19 -7.42 -12.44 -2.19
CA ARG A 19 -6.36 -12.81 -3.10
C ARG A 19 -5.98 -11.63 -3.98
N ALA A 20 -4.68 -11.43 -4.17
CA ALA A 20 -4.17 -10.36 -4.98
C ALA A 20 -2.99 -10.86 -5.80
N ASN A 21 -2.70 -10.17 -6.91
CA ASN A 21 -1.54 -10.50 -7.74
C ASN A 21 -0.27 -10.25 -6.93
N ARG A 22 0.55 -11.28 -6.78
CA ARG A 22 1.76 -11.20 -5.94
C ARG A 22 2.77 -10.16 -6.46
N GLU A 23 3.02 -10.15 -7.76
CA GLU A 23 3.99 -9.22 -8.32
C GLU A 23 3.58 -7.77 -8.08
N LYS A 24 2.31 -7.46 -8.31
CA LYS A 24 1.81 -6.11 -8.08
C LYS A 24 1.82 -5.75 -6.60
N TYR A 25 1.45 -6.70 -5.75
CA TYR A 25 1.48 -6.49 -4.31
C TYR A 25 2.91 -6.15 -3.85
N GLU A 26 3.88 -6.97 -4.27
CA GLU A 26 5.26 -6.77 -3.83
C GLU A 26 5.83 -5.46 -4.35
N ALA A 27 5.54 -5.11 -5.59
CA ALA A 27 6.00 -3.83 -6.14
C ALA A 27 5.40 -2.65 -5.39
N MET A 28 4.10 -2.72 -5.10
CA MET A 28 3.46 -1.62 -4.38
C MET A 28 3.93 -1.56 -2.93
N ARG A 29 4.10 -2.71 -2.28
CA ARG A 29 4.59 -2.75 -0.91
C ARG A 29 5.97 -2.11 -0.81
N GLU A 30 6.86 -2.48 -1.72
CA GLU A 30 8.20 -1.91 -1.75
C GLU A 30 8.16 -0.40 -1.96
N ALA A 31 7.32 0.07 -2.89
CA ALA A 31 7.18 1.49 -3.15
C ALA A 31 6.64 2.24 -1.92
N LEU A 32 5.60 1.70 -1.28
CA LEU A 32 5.02 2.34 -0.10
C LEU A 32 6.01 2.40 1.07
N VAL A 33 6.67 1.29 1.34
CA VAL A 33 7.66 1.26 2.42
C VAL A 33 8.79 2.23 2.14
N GLY A 34 9.14 2.41 0.87
CA GLY A 34 10.21 3.32 0.47
C GLY A 34 9.86 4.80 0.57
N VAL A 35 8.56 5.15 0.48
CA VAL A 35 8.17 6.57 0.48
C VAL A 35 7.52 7.04 1.78
N LEU A 36 6.93 6.14 2.56
CA LEU A 36 6.23 6.55 3.76
C LEU A 36 7.19 7.05 4.81
N PRO A 37 6.87 8.18 5.46
CA PRO A 37 7.70 8.68 6.55
C PRO A 37 7.48 7.86 7.80
N ARG A 38 8.41 7.95 8.72
CA ARG A 38 8.29 7.32 10.04
C ARG A 38 7.78 8.28 11.09
N SER A 39 7.78 9.57 10.78
CA SER A 39 7.41 10.62 11.73
C SER A 39 6.04 11.20 11.39
N VAL A 40 5.40 11.78 12.40
CA VAL A 40 4.17 12.54 12.18
C VAL A 40 4.48 13.80 11.39
N PRO A 41 3.56 14.29 10.60
CA PRO A 41 2.15 13.87 10.51
C PRO A 41 1.88 12.69 9.58
N GLY A 42 2.85 12.20 8.82
CA GLY A 42 2.62 11.14 7.85
C GLY A 42 2.04 11.68 6.54
N PHE A 43 1.61 10.76 5.67
CA PHE A 43 1.08 11.08 4.34
C PHE A 43 -0.42 10.82 4.27
N SER A 44 -1.13 11.69 3.56
CA SER A 44 -2.51 11.39 3.16
C SER A 44 -2.50 10.31 2.07
N VAL A 45 -3.68 9.75 1.78
CA VAL A 45 -3.80 8.78 0.69
C VAL A 45 -3.33 9.39 -0.63
N GLU A 46 -3.73 10.63 -0.90
CA GLU A 46 -3.33 11.31 -2.13
C GLU A 46 -1.83 11.49 -2.22
N GLU A 47 -1.20 11.84 -1.10
CA GLU A 47 0.26 11.97 -1.06
C GLU A 47 0.95 10.64 -1.29
N MET A 48 0.41 9.56 -0.73
CA MET A 48 0.96 8.22 -0.96
C MET A 48 0.90 7.84 -2.43
N ILE A 49 -0.25 8.08 -3.06
CA ILE A 49 -0.43 7.74 -4.48
C ILE A 49 0.58 8.50 -5.33
N ALA A 50 0.69 9.81 -5.11
CA ALA A 50 1.63 10.63 -5.86
C ALA A 50 3.08 10.19 -5.66
N ALA A 51 3.44 9.82 -4.44
CA ALA A 51 4.80 9.44 -4.11
C ALA A 51 5.21 8.09 -4.70
N VAL A 52 4.28 7.12 -4.77
CA VAL A 52 4.63 5.79 -5.27
C VAL A 52 4.68 5.71 -6.79
N LYS A 53 3.88 6.52 -7.49
CA LYS A 53 3.79 6.41 -8.95
C LYS A 53 5.13 6.37 -9.66
N PRO A 54 6.08 7.26 -9.36
CA PRO A 54 7.39 7.21 -10.04
C PRO A 54 8.19 5.95 -9.74
N ARG A 55 7.83 5.22 -8.71
CA ARG A 55 8.56 4.02 -8.30
C ARG A 55 7.95 2.74 -8.81
N LEU A 56 6.76 2.82 -9.42
CA LEU A 56 6.06 1.62 -9.87
C LEU A 56 6.54 1.19 -11.25
N PRO A 57 6.80 -0.12 -11.44
CA PRO A 57 7.16 -0.63 -12.77
C PRO A 57 6.01 -0.43 -13.75
N ASP A 58 6.31 0.17 -14.90
CA ASP A 58 5.28 0.41 -15.90
C ASP A 58 4.69 -0.89 -16.42
N ALA A 59 5.48 -1.96 -16.44
CA ALA A 59 5.00 -3.27 -16.87
C ALA A 59 3.84 -3.78 -16.00
N LEU A 60 3.83 -3.42 -14.73
CA LEU A 60 2.80 -3.86 -13.78
C LEU A 60 1.71 -2.81 -13.60
N PHE A 61 2.06 -1.54 -13.75
CA PHE A 61 1.13 -0.42 -13.55
C PHE A 61 1.26 0.55 -14.72
N PRO A 62 0.81 0.15 -15.91
CA PRO A 62 0.99 0.98 -17.11
C PRO A 62 0.41 2.39 -16.92
N GLY A 63 1.25 3.40 -17.08
CA GLY A 63 0.82 4.78 -16.90
C GLY A 63 0.37 5.12 -15.49
N GLY A 64 0.70 4.27 -14.51
CA GLY A 64 0.25 4.46 -13.14
C GLY A 64 -1.19 4.06 -12.91
N GLU A 65 -1.82 3.37 -13.87
CA GLU A 65 -3.20 2.92 -13.72
C GLU A 65 -3.35 1.98 -12.54
N THR A 66 -4.50 2.05 -11.91
CA THR A 66 -4.86 1.25 -10.74
C THR A 66 -3.99 1.49 -9.51
N ALA A 67 -3.03 2.44 -9.58
CA ALA A 67 -2.18 2.72 -8.44
C ALA A 67 -2.98 3.10 -7.20
N GLY A 68 -4.03 3.89 -7.36
CA GLY A 68 -4.86 4.30 -6.22
C GLY A 68 -5.49 3.11 -5.50
N TRP A 69 -6.04 2.17 -6.26
CA TRP A 69 -6.61 0.96 -5.67
C TRP A 69 -5.54 0.14 -4.94
N TRP A 70 -4.38 -0.03 -5.59
CA TRP A 70 -3.32 -0.85 -5.02
C TRP A 70 -2.69 -0.19 -3.79
N VAL A 71 -2.55 1.14 -3.78
CA VAL A 71 -2.09 1.84 -2.59
C VAL A 71 -2.99 1.53 -1.42
N LYS A 72 -4.31 1.64 -1.63
CA LYS A 72 -5.25 1.41 -0.56
C LYS A 72 -5.24 -0.04 -0.08
N ALA A 73 -5.23 -0.99 -1.02
CA ALA A 73 -5.23 -2.41 -0.67
C ALA A 73 -3.99 -2.80 0.12
N VAL A 74 -2.82 -2.35 -0.32
CA VAL A 74 -1.56 -2.70 0.35
C VAL A 74 -1.43 -1.97 1.68
N GLN A 75 -1.84 -0.72 1.74
CA GLN A 75 -1.81 0.05 2.99
C GLN A 75 -2.67 -0.64 4.07
N LEU A 76 -3.87 -1.11 3.71
CA LEU A 76 -4.73 -1.80 4.65
C LEU A 76 -4.10 -3.11 5.15
N ASP A 77 -3.42 -3.83 4.26
CA ASP A 77 -2.70 -5.04 4.61
C ASP A 77 -1.53 -4.74 5.56
N LEU A 78 -0.76 -3.70 5.26
CA LEU A 78 0.37 -3.33 6.11
C LEU A 78 -0.08 -2.82 7.48
N GLU A 79 -1.24 -2.17 7.56
CA GLU A 79 -1.81 -1.78 8.84
C GLU A 79 -2.21 -3.01 9.65
N ALA A 80 -2.81 -4.01 9.00
CA ALA A 80 -3.19 -5.24 9.66
C ALA A 80 -1.97 -5.98 10.21
N LYS A 81 -0.83 -5.84 9.53
CA LYS A 81 0.42 -6.46 9.94
C LYS A 81 1.24 -5.61 10.92
N GLY A 82 0.74 -4.44 11.26
CA GLY A 82 1.41 -3.57 12.21
C GLY A 82 2.60 -2.80 11.65
N LEU A 83 2.74 -2.75 10.32
CA LEU A 83 3.86 -2.06 9.68
C LEU A 83 3.55 -0.62 9.33
N VAL A 84 2.26 -0.27 9.25
CA VAL A 84 1.81 1.08 8.95
C VAL A 84 0.81 1.49 10.02
N ARG A 85 0.86 2.76 10.41
CA ARG A 85 -0.08 3.35 11.36
C ARG A 85 -0.88 4.44 10.72
N ARG A 86 -2.13 4.53 11.13
CA ARG A 86 -3.00 5.65 10.75
C ARG A 86 -3.31 6.48 11.97
N GLU A 87 -3.35 7.79 11.79
CA GLU A 87 -3.75 8.69 12.88
C GLU A 87 -4.08 10.07 12.37
N GLY A 88 -4.78 10.83 13.20
CA GLY A 88 -5.03 12.24 12.94
C GLY A 88 -6.32 12.50 12.19
N LYS A 89 -6.64 13.79 12.14
CA LYS A 89 -7.75 14.32 11.35
C LYS A 89 -7.24 15.58 10.67
N PRO A 90 -7.10 15.56 9.35
CA PRO A 90 -7.41 14.47 8.43
C PRO A 90 -6.50 13.27 8.64
N LEU A 91 -6.98 12.10 8.20
CA LEU A 91 -6.27 10.84 8.39
C LEU A 91 -4.98 10.79 7.61
N ARG A 92 -3.90 10.38 8.27
CA ARG A 92 -2.58 10.28 7.67
C ARG A 92 -1.91 8.98 8.08
N PHE A 93 -0.96 8.54 7.26
CA PHE A 93 -0.32 7.23 7.39
C PHE A 93 1.19 7.39 7.48
N ARG A 94 1.80 6.54 8.30
CA ARG A 94 3.26 6.49 8.42
C ARG A 94 3.69 5.08 8.77
N LEU A 95 4.97 4.80 8.59
CA LEU A 95 5.52 3.52 9.00
C LEU A 95 5.52 3.44 10.52
N ALA A 96 5.17 2.28 11.04
CA ALA A 96 5.33 2.01 12.46
C ALA A 96 6.81 1.90 12.75
N ALA A 97 7.26 2.57 13.77
CA ALA A 97 8.67 2.58 14.11
C ALA A 97 9.14 1.23 14.65
#